data_30333ff869d578aef6aed59d70bc7f91
#
_entry.id   30333ff869d578aef6aed59d70bc7f91
#
_cell.length_a   1.000
_cell.length_b   1.000
_cell.length_c   1.000
_cell.angle_alpha   90.00
_cell.angle_beta   90.00
_cell.angle_gamma   90.00
#
_symmetry.space_group_name_H-M   'P 1'
#
loop_
_entity.id
_entity.type
_entity.pdbx_description
1 polymer ?
#
loop_
_entity_poly.entity_id
_entity_poly.type
_entity_poly.pdbx_seq_one_letter_code
_entity_poly.pdbx_strand_id
1 'polypeptide(L)'
;MGFYQSRQFKFVDDESKLRNSTRYQLIRDEINRLNNPSYGKIDWDKIKMLCEDLARTDGLNFLTTLYYTTALVKEQGVSGLANGLELQLAALMHLYENKDVNLVKCADLYRWMIARLGDDLRRLEPKESQLKDLYRCERCCKEIYELFLDVHPQHVPDLEAISYVIFEHVDYLEGKLKLIEADKQNHINEQQDIPPKLPLRNKHRIRLSWVFCLGLLLGLSVFAVKDYLRSTTNSLLKRVTAEKLEAQVLTSEQISQLQHQYSPSVFTDNKATIIPLYLGQANDEINVLSGENIAQALSLMNTVKQLYPNDRQIETTSAVYCRYSRAI
;
A
#
# COMPACT_ATOMS: atom_id res chain seq x y z
N MET A 1 -13.68 1.89 -22.23
CA MET A 1 -14.43 3.13 -22.00
C MET A 1 -14.43 3.35 -20.48
N GLY A 2 -13.87 4.44 -19.99
CA GLY A 2 -13.75 4.71 -18.57
C GLY A 2 -15.10 5.02 -17.89
N PHE A 3 -15.14 4.95 -16.55
CA PHE A 3 -16.36 5.20 -15.77
C PHE A 3 -17.05 6.54 -16.10
N TYR A 4 -16.28 7.62 -16.16
CA TYR A 4 -16.80 8.98 -16.42
C TYR A 4 -17.33 9.13 -17.87
N GLN A 5 -16.71 8.47 -18.86
CA GLN A 5 -17.15 8.50 -20.24
C GLN A 5 -18.48 7.76 -20.44
N SER A 6 -18.67 6.63 -19.77
CA SER A 6 -19.92 5.87 -19.83
C SER A 6 -21.11 6.64 -19.24
N ARG A 7 -20.84 7.58 -18.32
CA ARG A 7 -21.84 8.44 -17.66
C ARG A 7 -21.97 9.83 -18.29
N GLN A 8 -21.19 10.13 -19.33
CA GLN A 8 -21.18 11.44 -19.98
C GLN A 8 -20.90 12.60 -19.03
N PHE A 9 -20.01 12.40 -18.06
CA PHE A 9 -19.61 13.44 -17.14
C PHE A 9 -18.70 14.46 -17.82
N LYS A 10 -18.89 15.71 -17.48
CA LYS A 10 -18.13 16.85 -17.98
C LYS A 10 -17.25 17.40 -16.86
N PHE A 11 -16.13 17.99 -17.24
CA PHE A 11 -15.32 18.81 -16.35
C PHE A 11 -15.60 20.28 -16.63
N VAL A 12 -15.44 21.10 -15.61
CA VAL A 12 -15.71 22.54 -15.72
C VAL A 12 -14.52 23.24 -16.34
N ASP A 13 -14.81 24.16 -17.27
CA ASP A 13 -13.80 25.04 -17.91
C ASP A 13 -13.66 26.37 -17.18
N ASP A 14 -14.69 26.81 -16.43
CA ASP A 14 -14.75 28.11 -15.74
C ASP A 14 -15.22 27.89 -14.28
N GLU A 15 -14.27 27.88 -13.34
CA GLU A 15 -14.57 27.74 -11.92
C GLU A 15 -15.47 28.85 -11.36
N SER A 16 -15.48 30.05 -11.92
CA SER A 16 -16.31 31.16 -11.44
C SER A 16 -17.80 30.89 -11.69
N LYS A 17 -18.13 30.30 -12.85
CA LYS A 17 -19.50 29.85 -13.15
C LYS A 17 -19.93 28.70 -12.22
N LEU A 18 -19.04 27.75 -11.98
CA LEU A 18 -19.33 26.65 -11.08
C LEU A 18 -19.67 27.13 -9.67
N ARG A 19 -18.89 28.07 -9.13
CA ARG A 19 -19.12 28.64 -7.79
C ARG A 19 -20.48 29.29 -7.63
N ASN A 20 -21.06 29.84 -8.71
CA ASN A 20 -22.37 30.46 -8.75
C ASN A 20 -23.51 29.44 -9.01
N SER A 21 -23.19 28.20 -9.33
CA SER A 21 -24.18 27.15 -9.52
C SER A 21 -24.88 26.77 -8.20
N THR A 22 -26.19 26.76 -8.22
CA THR A 22 -27.00 26.35 -7.05
C THR A 22 -26.65 24.94 -6.59
N ARG A 23 -26.37 24.02 -7.52
CA ARG A 23 -25.98 22.63 -7.21
C ARG A 23 -24.66 22.57 -6.45
N TYR A 24 -23.68 23.33 -6.91
CA TYR A 24 -22.41 23.42 -6.21
C TYR A 24 -22.55 24.00 -4.80
N GLN A 25 -23.37 25.03 -4.62
CA GLN A 25 -23.63 25.58 -3.29
C GLN A 25 -24.30 24.56 -2.37
N LEU A 26 -25.29 23.79 -2.85
CA LEU A 26 -25.92 22.73 -2.07
C LEU A 26 -24.94 21.63 -1.63
N ILE A 27 -23.98 21.26 -2.50
CA ILE A 27 -22.90 20.33 -2.15
C ILE A 27 -22.05 20.92 -1.03
N ARG A 28 -21.62 22.18 -1.16
CA ARG A 28 -20.82 22.86 -0.14
C ARG A 28 -21.54 22.98 1.19
N ASP A 29 -22.79 23.32 1.17
CA ASP A 29 -23.60 23.44 2.38
C ASP A 29 -23.72 22.09 3.08
N GLU A 30 -23.91 21.00 2.35
CA GLU A 30 -23.98 19.65 2.92
C GLU A 30 -22.62 19.22 3.53
N ILE A 31 -21.49 19.48 2.84
CA ILE A 31 -20.15 19.20 3.35
C ILE A 31 -19.83 20.07 4.58
N ASN A 32 -20.24 21.33 4.58
CA ASN A 32 -19.97 22.28 5.68
C ASN A 32 -20.78 21.96 6.95
N ARG A 33 -21.78 21.07 6.89
CA ARG A 33 -22.49 20.57 8.10
C ARG A 33 -21.54 19.97 9.12
N LEU A 34 -20.41 19.42 8.71
CA LEU A 34 -19.37 18.92 9.62
C LEU A 34 -18.85 19.98 10.59
N ASN A 35 -18.86 21.25 10.18
CA ASN A 35 -18.36 22.35 10.99
C ASN A 35 -19.37 22.81 12.04
N ASN A 36 -20.60 22.29 12.01
CA ASN A 36 -21.64 22.65 12.96
C ASN A 36 -22.32 21.39 13.53
N PRO A 37 -21.98 21.00 14.79
CA PRO A 37 -22.49 19.80 15.43
C PRO A 37 -24.02 19.69 15.49
N SER A 38 -24.72 20.84 15.39
CA SER A 38 -26.18 20.93 15.46
C SER A 38 -26.90 20.42 14.19
N TYR A 39 -26.19 20.26 13.06
CA TYR A 39 -26.81 19.88 11.79
C TYR A 39 -26.77 18.37 11.46
N GLY A 40 -26.26 17.54 12.36
CA GLY A 40 -26.24 16.10 12.19
C GLY A 40 -25.12 15.60 11.25
N LYS A 41 -25.24 14.36 10.77
CA LYS A 41 -24.28 13.73 9.88
C LYS A 41 -24.46 14.23 8.43
N ILE A 42 -23.39 14.20 7.65
CA ILE A 42 -23.42 14.45 6.21
C ILE A 42 -24.27 13.38 5.53
N ASP A 43 -25.14 13.81 4.64
CA ASP A 43 -25.89 12.94 3.73
C ASP A 43 -25.08 12.69 2.45
N TRP A 44 -24.35 11.58 2.45
CA TRP A 44 -23.49 11.20 1.33
C TRP A 44 -24.27 10.78 0.08
N ASP A 45 -25.49 10.23 0.23
CA ASP A 45 -26.34 9.88 -0.90
C ASP A 45 -26.82 11.15 -1.62
N LYS A 46 -27.18 12.18 -0.86
CA LYS A 46 -27.51 13.49 -1.39
C LYS A 46 -26.32 14.13 -2.13
N ILE A 47 -25.10 14.06 -1.56
CA ILE A 47 -23.88 14.56 -2.21
C ILE A 47 -23.66 13.82 -3.53
N LYS A 48 -23.77 12.50 -3.55
CA LYS A 48 -23.64 11.69 -4.77
C LYS A 48 -24.59 12.17 -5.87
N MET A 49 -25.88 12.28 -5.53
CA MET A 49 -26.91 12.73 -6.49
C MET A 49 -26.62 14.14 -7.04
N LEU A 50 -26.26 15.07 -6.16
CA LEU A 50 -25.94 16.45 -6.56
C LEU A 50 -24.68 16.50 -7.44
N CYS A 51 -23.65 15.71 -7.14
CA CYS A 51 -22.44 15.61 -7.95
C CYS A 51 -22.74 15.00 -9.34
N GLU A 52 -23.59 13.98 -9.42
CA GLU A 52 -24.01 13.40 -10.70
C GLU A 52 -24.79 14.39 -11.58
N ASP A 53 -25.70 15.16 -10.96
CA ASP A 53 -26.43 16.20 -11.67
C ASP A 53 -25.51 17.34 -12.12
N LEU A 54 -24.60 17.78 -11.24
CA LEU A 54 -23.58 18.76 -11.57
C LEU A 54 -22.69 18.30 -12.71
N ALA A 55 -22.25 17.04 -12.69
CA ALA A 55 -21.39 16.44 -13.71
C ALA A 55 -22.01 16.44 -15.11
N ARG A 56 -23.35 16.32 -15.20
CA ARG A 56 -24.08 16.31 -16.49
C ARG A 56 -24.41 17.71 -16.98
N THR A 57 -24.49 18.69 -16.09
CA THR A 57 -24.91 20.05 -16.40
C THR A 57 -23.74 21.03 -16.47
N ASP A 58 -23.26 21.47 -15.32
CA ASP A 58 -22.26 22.53 -15.17
C ASP A 58 -20.82 21.98 -15.24
N GLY A 59 -20.64 20.68 -15.03
CA GLY A 59 -19.35 19.99 -14.98
C GLY A 59 -18.78 19.90 -13.55
N LEU A 60 -17.84 18.98 -13.34
CA LEU A 60 -17.12 18.78 -12.08
C LEU A 60 -15.77 19.49 -12.11
N ASN A 61 -15.39 20.12 -11.01
CA ASN A 61 -14.00 20.47 -10.75
C ASN A 61 -13.32 19.40 -9.89
N PHE A 62 -12.02 19.50 -9.70
CA PHE A 62 -11.25 18.51 -8.94
C PHE A 62 -11.80 18.31 -7.51
N LEU A 63 -12.17 19.37 -6.81
CA LEU A 63 -12.75 19.29 -5.46
C LEU A 63 -14.04 18.47 -5.43
N THR A 64 -14.95 18.70 -6.38
CA THR A 64 -16.21 17.96 -6.43
C THR A 64 -16.03 16.50 -6.81
N THR A 65 -14.97 16.15 -7.55
CA THR A 65 -14.63 14.73 -7.79
C THR A 65 -14.20 14.02 -6.51
N LEU A 66 -13.52 14.70 -5.59
CA LEU A 66 -13.15 14.13 -4.29
C LEU A 66 -14.39 13.92 -3.40
N TYR A 67 -15.32 14.88 -3.38
CA TYR A 67 -16.60 14.70 -2.66
C TYR A 67 -17.40 13.52 -3.21
N TYR A 68 -17.48 13.42 -4.52
CA TYR A 68 -18.16 12.33 -5.20
C TYR A 68 -17.48 10.99 -4.92
N THR A 69 -16.15 10.92 -4.97
CA THR A 69 -15.39 9.71 -4.61
C THR A 69 -15.68 9.28 -3.19
N THR A 70 -15.68 10.23 -2.25
CA THR A 70 -15.99 9.92 -0.85
C THR A 70 -17.39 9.32 -0.70
N ALA A 71 -18.38 9.89 -1.39
CA ALA A 71 -19.74 9.36 -1.41
C ALA A 71 -19.81 7.95 -2.03
N LEU A 72 -19.12 7.73 -3.17
CA LEU A 72 -19.07 6.43 -3.83
C LEU A 72 -18.43 5.35 -2.96
N VAL A 73 -17.35 5.65 -2.24
CA VAL A 73 -16.70 4.67 -1.35
C VAL A 73 -17.64 4.23 -0.24
N LYS A 74 -18.38 5.18 0.36
CA LYS A 74 -19.33 4.86 1.43
C LYS A 74 -20.48 3.98 0.97
N GLU A 75 -20.91 4.10 -0.28
CA GLU A 75 -22.01 3.31 -0.84
C GLU A 75 -21.55 2.00 -1.47
N GLN A 76 -20.44 2.03 -2.23
CA GLN A 76 -20.01 0.95 -3.14
C GLN A 76 -18.67 0.33 -2.74
N GLY A 77 -18.03 0.81 -1.68
CA GLY A 77 -16.74 0.29 -1.22
C GLY A 77 -15.67 0.38 -2.28
N VAL A 78 -14.99 -0.74 -2.57
CA VAL A 78 -13.89 -0.83 -3.53
C VAL A 78 -14.27 -0.38 -4.94
N SER A 79 -15.45 -0.78 -5.44
CA SER A 79 -15.91 -0.37 -6.78
C SER A 79 -16.13 1.14 -6.85
N GLY A 80 -16.62 1.74 -5.75
CA GLY A 80 -16.75 3.18 -5.61
C GLY A 80 -15.41 3.89 -5.60
N LEU A 81 -14.42 3.32 -4.90
CA LEU A 81 -13.05 3.85 -4.89
C LEU A 81 -12.41 3.82 -6.28
N ALA A 82 -12.53 2.70 -7.01
CA ALA A 82 -12.00 2.57 -8.36
C ALA A 82 -12.62 3.60 -9.34
N ASN A 83 -13.93 3.74 -9.29
CA ASN A 83 -14.65 4.70 -10.13
C ASN A 83 -14.26 6.15 -9.79
N GLY A 84 -14.12 6.44 -8.49
CA GLY A 84 -13.73 7.76 -8.00
C GLY A 84 -12.30 8.13 -8.37
N LEU A 85 -11.34 7.22 -8.21
CA LEU A 85 -9.95 7.45 -8.59
C LEU A 85 -9.79 7.65 -10.11
N GLU A 86 -10.50 6.88 -10.94
CA GLU A 86 -10.53 7.12 -12.39
C GLU A 86 -11.06 8.51 -12.75
N LEU A 87 -12.11 8.96 -12.05
CA LEU A 87 -12.66 10.28 -12.26
C LEU A 87 -11.70 11.40 -11.84
N GLN A 88 -11.00 11.22 -10.71
CA GLN A 88 -9.98 12.17 -10.23
C GLN A 88 -8.80 12.27 -11.19
N LEU A 89 -8.30 11.13 -11.68
CA LEU A 89 -7.24 11.11 -12.69
C LEU A 89 -7.67 11.87 -13.95
N ALA A 90 -8.90 11.63 -14.44
CA ALA A 90 -9.42 12.33 -15.60
C ALA A 90 -9.57 13.84 -15.35
N ALA A 91 -9.98 14.26 -14.15
CA ALA A 91 -10.06 15.67 -13.77
C ALA A 91 -8.67 16.32 -13.71
N LEU A 92 -7.67 15.62 -13.18
CA LEU A 92 -6.29 16.09 -13.15
C LEU A 92 -5.70 16.24 -14.54
N MET A 93 -5.96 15.28 -15.44
CA MET A 93 -5.53 15.35 -16.84
C MET A 93 -6.17 16.54 -17.56
N HIS A 94 -7.49 16.76 -17.35
CA HIS A 94 -8.19 17.93 -17.89
C HIS A 94 -7.59 19.24 -17.39
N LEU A 95 -7.30 19.36 -16.09
CA LEU A 95 -6.62 20.53 -15.53
C LEU A 95 -5.22 20.73 -16.13
N TYR A 96 -4.46 19.64 -16.29
CA TYR A 96 -3.11 19.68 -16.85
C TYR A 96 -3.11 20.20 -18.29
N GLU A 97 -4.02 19.74 -19.14
CA GLU A 97 -4.17 20.16 -20.53
C GLU A 97 -4.52 21.65 -20.65
N ASN A 98 -5.31 22.18 -19.73
CA ASN A 98 -5.76 23.58 -19.72
C ASN A 98 -4.74 24.53 -19.08
N LYS A 99 -3.56 24.06 -18.64
CA LYS A 99 -2.49 24.86 -18.01
C LYS A 99 -2.90 25.67 -16.76
N ASP A 100 -4.04 25.40 -16.17
CA ASP A 100 -4.59 26.13 -15.02
C ASP A 100 -4.39 25.35 -13.71
N VAL A 101 -3.22 24.72 -13.56
CA VAL A 101 -3.01 23.73 -12.52
C VAL A 101 -2.32 24.31 -11.30
N ASN A 102 -3.08 24.57 -10.25
CA ASN A 102 -2.52 24.66 -8.91
C ASN A 102 -2.47 23.27 -8.27
N LEU A 103 -1.53 22.42 -8.73
CA LEU A 103 -1.36 21.04 -8.22
C LEU A 103 -1.08 20.99 -6.71
N VAL A 104 -0.48 22.03 -6.14
CA VAL A 104 -0.25 22.12 -4.68
C VAL A 104 -1.58 22.05 -3.94
N LYS A 105 -2.60 22.80 -4.40
CA LYS A 105 -3.95 22.72 -3.82
C LYS A 105 -4.57 21.33 -4.00
N CYS A 106 -4.35 20.70 -5.16
CA CYS A 106 -4.86 19.35 -5.39
C CYS A 106 -4.26 18.32 -4.39
N ALA A 107 -2.98 18.42 -4.09
CA ALA A 107 -2.33 17.56 -3.09
C ALA A 107 -2.95 17.73 -1.68
N ASP A 108 -3.21 18.99 -1.27
CA ASP A 108 -3.88 19.28 0.01
C ASP A 108 -5.32 18.75 0.06
N LEU A 109 -6.02 18.78 -1.06
CA LEU A 109 -7.37 18.23 -1.15
C LEU A 109 -7.39 16.70 -1.04
N TYR A 110 -6.37 16.00 -1.52
CA TYR A 110 -6.22 14.55 -1.27
C TYR A 110 -6.13 14.24 0.22
N ARG A 111 -5.35 15.02 0.97
CA ARG A 111 -5.25 14.85 2.44
C ARG A 111 -6.62 14.97 3.13
N TRP A 112 -7.44 15.92 2.67
CA TRP A 112 -8.83 16.04 3.17
C TRP A 112 -9.65 14.77 2.88
N MET A 113 -9.58 14.23 1.67
CA MET A 113 -10.33 13.03 1.26
C MET A 113 -9.87 11.81 2.07
N ILE A 114 -8.57 11.58 2.18
CA ILE A 114 -8.00 10.45 2.91
C ILE A 114 -8.40 10.48 4.38
N ALA A 115 -8.38 11.66 5.01
CA ALA A 115 -8.83 11.81 6.38
C ALA A 115 -10.32 11.45 6.57
N ARG A 116 -11.16 11.60 5.54
CA ARG A 116 -12.58 11.22 5.58
C ARG A 116 -12.82 9.76 5.27
N LEU A 117 -11.96 9.15 4.48
CA LEU A 117 -12.08 7.74 4.07
C LEU A 117 -11.37 6.76 5.00
N GLY A 118 -10.53 7.21 5.93
CA GLY A 118 -9.66 6.34 6.72
C GLY A 118 -10.37 5.18 7.41
N ASP A 119 -11.54 5.42 8.00
CA ASP A 119 -12.33 4.38 8.65
C ASP A 119 -13.04 3.48 7.63
N ASP A 120 -13.54 4.04 6.53
CA ASP A 120 -14.20 3.29 5.48
C ASP A 120 -13.20 2.38 4.76
N LEU A 121 -11.98 2.88 4.48
CA LEU A 121 -10.90 2.10 3.87
C LEU A 121 -10.49 0.90 4.74
N ARG A 122 -10.38 1.09 6.06
CA ARG A 122 -10.06 0.01 7.01
C ARG A 122 -11.14 -1.06 7.12
N ARG A 123 -12.39 -0.72 6.79
CA ARG A 123 -13.54 -1.63 6.83
C ARG A 123 -13.87 -2.25 5.47
N LEU A 124 -13.05 -1.98 4.45
CA LEU A 124 -13.24 -2.61 3.15
C LEU A 124 -13.03 -4.11 3.26
N GLU A 125 -14.02 -4.87 2.82
CA GLU A 125 -13.97 -6.32 2.71
C GLU A 125 -14.24 -6.73 1.25
N PRO A 126 -13.25 -6.58 0.35
CA PRO A 126 -13.45 -6.86 -1.05
C PRO A 126 -13.66 -8.35 -1.29
N LYS A 127 -14.60 -8.65 -2.20
CA LYS A 127 -14.85 -10.01 -2.69
C LYS A 127 -13.91 -10.33 -3.86
N GLU A 128 -13.74 -11.62 -4.16
CA GLU A 128 -12.92 -12.08 -5.29
C GLU A 128 -13.35 -11.45 -6.62
N SER A 129 -14.65 -11.21 -6.82
CA SER A 129 -15.19 -10.54 -8.02
C SER A 129 -14.74 -9.08 -8.16
N GLN A 130 -14.23 -8.45 -7.07
CA GLN A 130 -13.76 -7.06 -7.04
C GLN A 130 -12.24 -6.92 -7.20
N LEU A 131 -11.52 -8.03 -7.42
CA LEU A 131 -10.06 -7.99 -7.65
C LEU A 131 -9.72 -7.08 -8.85
N LYS A 132 -10.54 -7.08 -9.90
CA LYS A 132 -10.37 -6.16 -11.03
C LYS A 132 -10.47 -4.69 -10.61
N ASP A 133 -11.35 -4.35 -9.68
CA ASP A 133 -11.51 -2.98 -9.18
C ASP A 133 -10.32 -2.57 -8.31
N LEU A 134 -9.74 -3.51 -7.54
CA LEU A 134 -8.50 -3.26 -6.79
C LEU A 134 -7.33 -2.94 -7.73
N TYR A 135 -7.14 -3.69 -8.82
CA TYR A 135 -6.12 -3.36 -9.83
C TYR A 135 -6.36 -2.01 -10.52
N ARG A 136 -7.64 -1.64 -10.72
CA ARG A 136 -7.98 -0.30 -11.24
C ARG A 136 -7.56 0.79 -10.24
N CYS A 137 -7.80 0.58 -8.94
CA CYS A 137 -7.36 1.50 -7.90
C CYS A 137 -5.83 1.64 -7.87
N GLU A 138 -5.11 0.53 -7.87
CA GLU A 138 -3.65 0.51 -7.88
C GLU A 138 -3.08 1.30 -9.06
N ARG A 139 -3.58 1.01 -10.28
CA ARG A 139 -3.18 1.73 -11.48
C ARG A 139 -3.45 3.23 -11.36
N CYS A 140 -4.65 3.63 -10.93
CA CYS A 140 -4.98 5.05 -10.80
C CYS A 140 -4.13 5.76 -9.75
N CYS A 141 -3.86 5.13 -8.60
CA CYS A 141 -2.95 5.69 -7.59
C CYS A 141 -1.56 5.92 -8.16
N LYS A 142 -1.04 4.94 -8.91
CA LYS A 142 0.26 5.05 -9.57
C LYS A 142 0.28 6.18 -10.60
N GLU A 143 -0.70 6.24 -11.50
CA GLU A 143 -0.77 7.26 -12.55
C GLU A 143 -0.94 8.68 -11.94
N ILE A 144 -1.71 8.83 -10.86
CA ILE A 144 -1.83 10.09 -10.12
C ILE A 144 -0.48 10.47 -9.51
N TYR A 145 0.20 9.53 -8.85
CA TYR A 145 1.51 9.74 -8.24
C TYR A 145 2.55 10.19 -9.28
N GLU A 146 2.63 9.50 -10.42
CA GLU A 146 3.55 9.81 -11.51
C GLU A 146 3.28 11.21 -12.10
N LEU A 147 2.01 11.57 -12.30
CA LEU A 147 1.64 12.90 -12.78
C LEU A 147 2.15 14.02 -11.86
N PHE A 148 1.98 13.87 -10.55
CA PHE A 148 2.47 14.84 -9.58
C PHE A 148 4.00 14.86 -9.51
N LEU A 149 4.64 13.71 -9.59
CA LEU A 149 6.09 13.58 -9.55
C LEU A 149 6.75 14.31 -10.74
N ASP A 150 6.12 14.23 -11.94
CA ASP A 150 6.63 14.87 -13.15
C ASP A 150 6.48 16.40 -13.10
N VAL A 151 5.38 16.89 -12.52
CA VAL A 151 5.05 18.34 -12.57
C VAL A 151 5.50 19.08 -11.31
N HIS A 152 5.34 18.48 -10.12
CA HIS A 152 5.68 19.06 -8.82
C HIS A 152 6.20 18.03 -7.83
N PRO A 153 7.45 17.55 -7.95
CA PRO A 153 8.00 16.48 -7.12
C PRO A 153 8.02 16.79 -5.62
N GLN A 154 7.92 18.06 -5.23
CA GLN A 154 7.87 18.48 -3.82
C GLN A 154 6.46 18.48 -3.22
N HIS A 155 5.42 18.25 -4.02
CA HIS A 155 4.02 18.32 -3.60
C HIS A 155 3.22 17.11 -4.10
N VAL A 156 3.81 15.94 -3.98
CA VAL A 156 3.13 14.67 -4.31
C VAL A 156 2.07 14.38 -3.22
N PRO A 157 0.83 14.04 -3.59
CA PRO A 157 -0.18 13.69 -2.60
C PRO A 157 0.20 12.39 -1.88
N ASP A 158 -0.05 12.36 -0.57
CA ASP A 158 0.13 11.16 0.22
C ASP A 158 -1.02 10.17 -0.05
N LEU A 159 -0.83 9.31 -1.05
CA LEU A 159 -1.76 8.24 -1.39
C LEU A 159 -1.35 6.90 -0.76
N GLU A 160 -0.31 6.87 0.07
CA GLU A 160 0.24 5.64 0.66
C GLU A 160 -0.81 4.88 1.46
N ALA A 161 -1.65 5.59 2.24
CA ALA A 161 -2.72 4.96 3.01
C ALA A 161 -3.72 4.18 2.13
N ILE A 162 -4.08 4.73 0.97
CA ILE A 162 -4.97 4.07 0.00
C ILE A 162 -4.23 2.91 -0.67
N SER A 163 -3.02 3.15 -1.16
CA SER A 163 -2.20 2.14 -1.86
C SER A 163 -1.88 0.95 -0.98
N TYR A 164 -1.60 1.17 0.31
CA TYR A 164 -1.34 0.10 1.28
C TYR A 164 -2.55 -0.81 1.46
N VAL A 165 -3.73 -0.22 1.69
CA VAL A 165 -4.98 -1.00 1.84
C VAL A 165 -5.29 -1.79 0.57
N ILE A 166 -5.11 -1.19 -0.60
CA ILE A 166 -5.31 -1.87 -1.90
C ILE A 166 -4.34 -3.05 -2.02
N PHE A 167 -3.06 -2.84 -1.74
CA PHE A 167 -2.04 -3.88 -1.82
C PHE A 167 -2.34 -5.07 -0.90
N GLU A 168 -2.70 -4.83 0.37
CA GLU A 168 -3.07 -5.90 1.31
C GLU A 168 -4.25 -6.73 0.78
N HIS A 169 -5.26 -6.08 0.23
CA HIS A 169 -6.42 -6.80 -0.30
C HIS A 169 -6.12 -7.56 -1.60
N VAL A 170 -5.26 -7.03 -2.47
CA VAL A 170 -4.81 -7.73 -3.69
C VAL A 170 -4.05 -8.99 -3.29
N ASP A 171 -3.05 -8.87 -2.42
CA ASP A 171 -2.22 -10.00 -1.98
C ASP A 171 -3.06 -11.10 -1.31
N TYR A 172 -3.98 -10.70 -0.42
CA TYR A 172 -4.90 -11.63 0.23
C TYR A 172 -5.79 -12.38 -0.77
N LEU A 173 -6.42 -11.67 -1.72
CA LEU A 173 -7.34 -12.28 -2.68
C LEU A 173 -6.62 -13.13 -3.71
N GLU A 174 -5.45 -12.71 -4.19
CA GLU A 174 -4.61 -13.53 -5.08
C GLU A 174 -4.15 -14.82 -4.38
N GLY A 175 -3.70 -14.72 -3.13
CA GLY A 175 -3.33 -15.89 -2.33
C GLY A 175 -4.48 -16.87 -2.18
N LYS A 176 -5.67 -16.36 -1.89
CA LYS A 176 -6.90 -17.17 -1.78
C LYS A 176 -7.28 -17.85 -3.10
N LEU A 177 -7.20 -17.14 -4.23
CA LEU A 177 -7.49 -17.68 -5.55
C LEU A 177 -6.49 -18.79 -5.93
N LYS A 178 -5.20 -18.60 -5.68
CA LYS A 178 -4.17 -19.63 -5.90
C LYS A 178 -4.44 -20.90 -5.11
N LEU A 179 -4.90 -20.80 -3.87
CA LEU A 179 -5.28 -21.96 -3.05
C LEU A 179 -6.50 -22.70 -3.65
N ILE A 180 -7.53 -21.97 -4.07
CA ILE A 180 -8.72 -22.55 -4.69
C ILE A 180 -8.37 -23.26 -6.01
N GLU A 181 -7.48 -22.69 -6.81
CA GLU A 181 -6.99 -23.30 -8.06
C GLU A 181 -6.19 -24.57 -7.79
N ALA A 182 -5.30 -24.55 -6.79
CA ALA A 182 -4.54 -25.73 -6.38
C ALA A 182 -5.43 -26.87 -5.91
N ASP A 183 -6.47 -26.57 -5.11
CA ASP A 183 -7.44 -27.57 -4.65
C ASP A 183 -8.24 -28.15 -5.83
N LYS A 184 -8.68 -27.33 -6.77
CA LYS A 184 -9.37 -27.79 -8.00
C LYS A 184 -8.47 -28.71 -8.82
N GLN A 185 -7.20 -28.36 -8.97
CA GLN A 185 -6.24 -29.17 -9.72
C GLN A 185 -6.02 -30.53 -9.05
N ASN A 186 -5.94 -30.56 -7.72
CA ASN A 186 -5.81 -31.81 -6.93
C ASN A 186 -7.05 -32.69 -7.12
N HIS A 187 -8.24 -32.13 -7.04
CA HIS A 187 -9.49 -32.89 -7.27
C HIS A 187 -9.64 -33.41 -8.70
N ILE A 188 -9.17 -32.68 -9.71
CA ILE A 188 -9.16 -33.14 -11.11
C ILE A 188 -8.18 -34.30 -11.28
N ASN A 189 -7.00 -34.22 -10.66
CA ASN A 189 -6.00 -35.29 -10.71
C ASN A 189 -6.48 -36.56 -9.97
N GLU A 190 -7.19 -36.42 -8.84
CA GLU A 190 -7.79 -37.54 -8.11
C GLU A 190 -8.93 -38.23 -8.91
N GLN A 191 -9.67 -37.47 -9.75
CA GLN A 191 -10.72 -38.05 -10.60
C GLN A 191 -10.19 -38.72 -11.85
N GLN A 192 -8.98 -38.40 -12.32
CA GLN A 192 -8.33 -39.05 -13.45
C GLN A 192 -7.62 -40.38 -13.10
N ASP A 193 -7.37 -40.63 -11.80
CA ASP A 193 -6.76 -41.85 -11.29
C ASP A 193 -7.77 -42.93 -10.90
N ILE A 194 -8.88 -43.10 -11.66
CA ILE A 194 -9.69 -44.32 -11.60
C ILE A 194 -9.17 -45.28 -12.68
N PRO A 195 -8.21 -46.16 -12.33
CA PRO A 195 -7.79 -47.18 -13.29
C PRO A 195 -8.94 -48.21 -13.47
N PRO A 196 -9.13 -48.74 -14.68
CA PRO A 196 -10.08 -49.83 -14.90
C PRO A 196 -9.69 -51.03 -14.03
N LYS A 197 -10.66 -51.58 -13.29
CA LYS A 197 -10.49 -52.74 -12.44
C LYS A 197 -9.89 -53.92 -13.20
N LEU A 198 -8.58 -54.12 -13.07
CA LEU A 198 -7.89 -55.35 -13.46
C LEU A 198 -7.60 -56.19 -12.21
N PRO A 199 -7.69 -57.53 -12.31
CA PRO A 199 -7.64 -58.41 -11.13
C PRO A 199 -6.28 -58.40 -10.44
N LEU A 200 -6.32 -58.22 -9.14
CA LEU A 200 -5.20 -58.18 -8.20
C LEU A 200 -4.26 -59.40 -8.37
N ARG A 201 -3.02 -59.18 -8.77
CA ARG A 201 -1.88 -60.06 -8.53
C ARG A 201 -0.96 -59.44 -7.49
N ASN A 202 -1.12 -59.93 -6.29
CA ASN A 202 -0.41 -59.57 -5.07
C ASN A 202 1.09 -59.80 -5.20
N LYS A 203 1.93 -58.75 -5.52
CA LYS A 203 3.40 -58.89 -5.37
C LYS A 203 4.22 -57.59 -5.19
N HIS A 204 3.63 -56.44 -4.84
CA HIS A 204 4.40 -55.19 -4.68
C HIS A 204 4.19 -54.40 -3.37
N ARG A 205 3.68 -55.00 -2.32
CA ARG A 205 3.45 -54.29 -1.05
C ARG A 205 4.71 -53.78 -0.32
N ILE A 206 5.87 -54.36 -0.62
CA ILE A 206 7.12 -54.03 0.12
C ILE A 206 7.83 -52.79 -0.49
N ARG A 207 7.67 -52.53 -1.82
CA ARG A 207 8.37 -51.41 -2.45
C ARG A 207 7.70 -50.03 -2.25
N LEU A 208 6.38 -50.00 -2.09
CA LEU A 208 5.64 -48.74 -1.85
C LEU A 208 5.94 -48.13 -0.48
N SER A 209 6.14 -48.99 0.53
CA SER A 209 6.54 -48.57 1.91
C SER A 209 7.90 -47.88 1.92
N TRP A 210 8.87 -48.35 1.14
CA TRP A 210 10.19 -47.71 1.04
C TRP A 210 10.19 -46.36 0.35
N VAL A 211 9.36 -46.17 -0.71
CA VAL A 211 9.19 -44.88 -1.40
C VAL A 211 8.52 -43.88 -0.47
N PHE A 212 7.52 -44.30 0.30
CA PHE A 212 6.86 -43.45 1.27
C PHE A 212 7.79 -43.00 2.41
N CYS A 213 8.61 -43.95 2.96
CA CYS A 213 9.63 -43.59 3.95
C CYS A 213 10.71 -42.64 3.41
N LEU A 214 11.13 -42.86 2.17
CA LEU A 214 12.12 -41.97 1.54
C LEU A 214 11.57 -40.57 1.28
N GLY A 215 10.31 -40.44 0.83
CA GLY A 215 9.60 -39.19 0.66
C GLY A 215 9.40 -38.42 1.96
N LEU A 216 9.08 -39.16 3.04
CA LEU A 216 8.89 -38.59 4.38
C LEU A 216 10.24 -38.10 4.98
N LEU A 217 11.34 -38.82 4.76
CA LEU A 217 12.69 -38.40 5.15
C LEU A 217 13.15 -37.14 4.37
N LEU A 218 12.90 -37.09 3.06
CA LEU A 218 13.21 -35.90 2.26
C LEU A 218 12.34 -34.69 2.68
N GLY A 219 11.05 -34.88 2.94
CA GLY A 219 10.16 -33.84 3.44
C GLY A 219 10.60 -33.27 4.79
N LEU A 220 10.97 -34.17 5.73
CA LEU A 220 11.49 -33.76 7.03
C LEU A 220 12.84 -33.05 6.95
N SER A 221 13.73 -33.44 6.03
CA SER A 221 15.01 -32.73 5.83
C SER A 221 14.83 -31.34 5.28
N VAL A 222 13.91 -31.12 4.31
CA VAL A 222 13.57 -29.80 3.78
C VAL A 222 12.94 -28.92 4.87
N PHE A 223 12.07 -29.50 5.69
CA PHE A 223 11.43 -28.77 6.80
C PHE A 223 12.47 -28.38 7.87
N ALA A 224 13.38 -29.28 8.23
CA ALA A 224 14.44 -29.00 9.20
C ALA A 224 15.42 -27.93 8.69
N VAL A 225 15.77 -27.94 7.40
CA VAL A 225 16.63 -26.90 6.78
C VAL A 225 15.90 -25.56 6.79
N LYS A 226 14.62 -25.52 6.43
CA LYS A 226 13.81 -24.30 6.45
C LYS A 226 13.65 -23.74 7.87
N ASP A 227 13.46 -24.58 8.87
CA ASP A 227 13.33 -24.18 10.27
C ASP A 227 14.68 -23.70 10.85
N TYR A 228 15.79 -24.33 10.47
CA TYR A 228 17.14 -23.88 10.81
C TYR A 228 17.46 -22.51 10.22
N LEU A 229 17.16 -22.27 8.94
CA LEU A 229 17.35 -20.96 8.28
C LEU A 229 16.47 -19.89 8.95
N ARG A 230 15.21 -20.20 9.25
CA ARG A 230 14.28 -19.28 9.94
C ARG A 230 14.75 -18.98 11.38
N SER A 231 15.32 -19.93 12.08
CA SER A 231 15.90 -19.73 13.41
C SER A 231 17.11 -18.79 13.36
N THR A 232 17.96 -18.90 12.34
CA THR A 232 19.16 -18.07 12.17
C THR A 232 18.78 -16.63 11.82
N THR A 233 17.80 -16.40 10.93
CA THR A 233 17.30 -15.06 10.61
C THR A 233 16.65 -14.38 11.82
N ASN A 234 15.83 -15.10 12.58
CA ASN A 234 15.22 -14.58 13.80
C ASN A 234 16.26 -14.22 14.87
N SER A 235 17.38 -14.95 14.96
CA SER A 235 18.44 -14.66 15.92
C SER A 235 19.24 -13.39 15.54
N LEU A 236 19.44 -13.10 14.25
CA LEU A 236 20.04 -11.85 13.81
C LEU A 236 19.12 -10.66 14.12
N LEU A 237 17.84 -10.75 13.77
CA LEU A 237 16.85 -9.71 14.08
C LEU A 237 16.83 -9.38 15.57
N LYS A 238 16.80 -10.40 16.45
CA LYS A 238 16.86 -10.18 17.90
C LYS A 238 18.13 -9.49 18.40
N ARG A 239 19.24 -9.61 17.65
CA ARG A 239 20.52 -8.97 18.00
C ARG A 239 20.65 -7.53 17.52
N VAL A 240 20.00 -7.16 16.42
CA VAL A 240 20.03 -5.79 15.89
C VAL A 240 18.81 -4.96 16.31
N THR A 241 17.78 -5.62 16.89
CA THR A 241 16.57 -4.99 17.40
C THR A 241 16.33 -5.36 18.86
N ALA A 242 15.73 -4.48 19.65
CA ALA A 242 15.24 -4.81 20.99
C ALA A 242 13.99 -5.71 20.91
N GLU A 243 13.55 -6.26 22.05
CA GLU A 243 12.35 -7.12 22.17
C GLU A 243 11.06 -6.48 21.58
N LYS A 244 11.03 -5.13 21.47
CA LYS A 244 9.91 -4.34 20.91
C LYS A 244 10.10 -3.91 19.46
N LEU A 245 10.99 -4.56 18.70
CA LEU A 245 11.32 -4.17 17.31
C LEU A 245 11.85 -2.71 17.21
N GLU A 246 12.65 -2.28 18.17
CA GLU A 246 13.34 -0.99 18.13
C GLU A 246 14.76 -1.18 17.63
N ALA A 247 15.25 -0.28 16.77
CA ALA A 247 16.62 -0.33 16.27
C ALA A 247 17.61 -0.04 17.43
N GLN A 248 18.64 -0.88 17.57
CA GLN A 248 19.68 -0.70 18.58
C GLN A 248 20.93 -0.04 17.97
N VAL A 249 21.49 0.93 18.68
CA VAL A 249 22.82 1.47 18.34
C VAL A 249 23.87 0.43 18.69
N LEU A 250 24.58 -0.08 17.67
CA LEU A 250 25.63 -1.09 17.81
C LEU A 250 27.02 -0.45 17.66
N THR A 251 27.98 -0.93 18.43
CA THR A 251 29.39 -0.55 18.27
C THR A 251 29.99 -1.26 17.04
N SER A 252 31.06 -0.68 16.47
CA SER A 252 31.75 -1.30 15.33
C SER A 252 32.27 -2.70 15.63
N GLU A 253 32.63 -2.98 16.88
CA GLU A 253 33.06 -4.28 17.35
C GLU A 253 31.91 -5.31 17.34
N GLN A 254 30.73 -4.91 17.83
CA GLN A 254 29.52 -5.74 17.81
C GLN A 254 29.08 -6.04 16.37
N ILE A 255 29.16 -5.05 15.47
CA ILE A 255 28.84 -5.24 14.06
C ILE A 255 29.82 -6.24 13.41
N SER A 256 31.11 -6.12 13.69
CA SER A 256 32.12 -7.07 13.19
C SER A 256 31.87 -8.49 13.70
N GLN A 257 31.51 -8.64 14.98
CA GLN A 257 31.13 -9.94 15.55
C GLN A 257 29.90 -10.53 14.86
N LEU A 258 28.87 -9.71 14.58
CA LEU A 258 27.67 -10.15 13.86
C LEU A 258 28.01 -10.59 12.43
N GLN A 259 28.86 -9.85 11.72
CA GLN A 259 29.29 -10.19 10.36
C GLN A 259 30.14 -11.47 10.31
N HIS A 260 30.90 -11.78 11.36
CA HIS A 260 31.60 -13.06 11.50
C HIS A 260 30.68 -14.23 11.90
N GLN A 261 29.66 -13.95 12.70
CA GLN A 261 28.76 -14.98 13.22
C GLN A 261 27.72 -15.45 12.20
N TYR A 262 27.28 -14.57 11.30
CA TYR A 262 26.22 -14.84 10.34
C TYR A 262 26.73 -14.79 8.90
N SER A 263 26.19 -15.66 8.05
CA SER A 263 26.51 -15.65 6.61
C SER A 263 25.98 -14.39 5.91
N PRO A 264 26.59 -13.92 4.81
CA PRO A 264 26.11 -12.76 4.04
C PRO A 264 24.65 -12.88 3.57
N SER A 265 24.17 -14.10 3.30
CA SER A 265 22.78 -14.35 2.90
C SER A 265 21.78 -13.94 3.98
N VAL A 266 22.08 -14.15 5.26
CA VAL A 266 21.20 -13.79 6.39
C VAL A 266 21.01 -12.28 6.47
N PHE A 267 22.04 -11.49 6.16
CA PHE A 267 21.90 -10.03 6.09
C PHE A 267 21.05 -9.60 4.90
N THR A 268 21.21 -10.26 3.75
CA THR A 268 20.41 -9.98 2.56
C THR A 268 18.93 -10.28 2.80
N ASP A 269 18.62 -11.42 3.44
CA ASP A 269 17.25 -11.86 3.71
C ASP A 269 16.53 -10.94 4.72
N ASN A 270 17.26 -10.33 5.65
CA ASN A 270 16.71 -9.41 6.64
C ASN A 270 16.79 -7.92 6.24
N LYS A 271 17.38 -7.60 5.11
CA LYS A 271 17.59 -6.24 4.63
C LYS A 271 16.30 -5.43 4.57
N ALA A 272 15.23 -6.02 4.01
CA ALA A 272 13.92 -5.39 3.86
C ALA A 272 13.23 -5.04 5.19
N THR A 273 13.65 -5.65 6.30
CA THR A 273 13.10 -5.38 7.65
C THR A 273 14.01 -4.41 8.42
N ILE A 274 15.32 -4.62 8.36
CA ILE A 274 16.28 -3.88 9.18
C ILE A 274 16.45 -2.44 8.69
N ILE A 275 16.60 -2.21 7.38
CA ILE A 275 16.81 -0.86 6.84
C ILE A 275 15.65 0.07 7.15
N PRO A 276 14.37 -0.25 6.84
CA PRO A 276 13.26 0.62 7.17
C PRO A 276 13.12 0.89 8.67
N LEU A 277 13.41 -0.10 9.53
CA LEU A 277 13.34 0.06 10.98
C LEU A 277 14.33 1.12 11.47
N TYR A 278 15.59 1.05 11.05
CA TYR A 278 16.61 2.02 11.44
C TYR A 278 16.34 3.42 10.86
N LEU A 279 15.94 3.50 9.58
CA LEU A 279 15.62 4.77 8.93
C LEU A 279 14.39 5.44 9.55
N GLY A 280 13.35 4.67 9.86
CA GLY A 280 12.14 5.15 10.52
C GLY A 280 12.46 5.74 11.89
N GLN A 281 13.15 4.99 12.75
CA GLN A 281 13.49 5.45 14.08
C GLN A 281 14.46 6.65 14.07
N ALA A 282 15.45 6.67 13.17
CA ALA A 282 16.32 7.82 13.02
C ALA A 282 15.56 9.08 12.56
N ASN A 283 14.55 8.93 11.72
CA ASN A 283 13.70 10.03 11.29
C ASN A 283 12.81 10.56 12.44
N ASP A 284 12.25 9.66 13.24
CA ASP A 284 11.46 10.05 14.42
C ASP A 284 12.31 10.84 15.43
N GLU A 285 13.54 10.42 15.68
CA GLU A 285 14.47 11.13 16.56
C GLU A 285 14.83 12.53 16.04
N ILE A 286 15.07 12.70 14.74
CA ILE A 286 15.36 14.00 14.14
C ILE A 286 14.18 14.96 14.21
N ASN A 287 12.96 14.49 14.10
CA ASN A 287 11.77 15.32 14.15
C ASN A 287 11.58 16.02 15.50
N VAL A 288 12.23 15.56 16.56
CA VAL A 288 12.20 16.18 17.90
C VAL A 288 13.14 17.39 18.02
N LEU A 289 14.07 17.60 17.09
CA LEU A 289 14.98 18.75 16.97
C LEU A 289 15.77 19.10 18.27
N SER A 290 16.09 18.11 19.11
CA SER A 290 17.00 18.28 20.24
C SER A 290 18.41 17.80 19.90
N GLY A 291 19.45 18.40 20.46
CA GLY A 291 20.85 18.00 20.19
C GLY A 291 21.13 16.53 20.56
N GLU A 292 20.49 16.00 21.60
CA GLU A 292 20.62 14.61 22.05
C GLU A 292 19.95 13.64 21.06
N ASN A 293 18.76 13.96 20.59
CA ASN A 293 18.02 13.15 19.60
C ASN A 293 18.73 13.12 18.25
N ILE A 294 19.36 14.22 17.83
CA ILE A 294 20.15 14.27 16.61
C ILE A 294 21.39 13.37 16.72
N ALA A 295 22.06 13.35 17.88
CA ALA A 295 23.19 12.46 18.11
C ALA A 295 22.76 10.98 18.10
N GLN A 296 21.58 10.67 18.62
CA GLN A 296 20.99 9.33 18.59
C GLN A 296 20.63 8.92 17.16
N ALA A 297 19.97 9.78 16.40
CA ALA A 297 19.65 9.54 14.99
C ALA A 297 20.90 9.27 14.14
N LEU A 298 21.97 10.06 14.33
CA LEU A 298 23.25 9.85 13.65
C LEU A 298 23.90 8.51 14.04
N SER A 299 23.78 8.10 15.29
CA SER A 299 24.30 6.81 15.78
C SER A 299 23.55 5.63 15.16
N LEU A 300 22.23 5.71 15.05
CA LEU A 300 21.40 4.73 14.35
C LEU A 300 21.76 4.65 12.85
N MET A 301 21.90 5.81 12.20
CA MET A 301 22.31 5.89 10.79
C MET A 301 23.71 5.29 10.56
N ASN A 302 24.64 5.51 11.46
CA ASN A 302 25.98 4.94 11.38
C ASN A 302 25.96 3.41 11.54
N THR A 303 25.13 2.90 12.45
CA THR A 303 24.94 1.47 12.65
C THR A 303 24.42 0.78 11.39
N VAL A 304 23.32 1.28 10.80
CA VAL A 304 22.73 0.67 9.59
C VAL A 304 23.65 0.80 8.39
N LYS A 305 24.43 1.88 8.27
CA LYS A 305 25.42 2.06 7.23
C LYS A 305 26.59 1.05 7.34
N GLN A 306 27.01 0.69 8.53
CA GLN A 306 28.03 -0.33 8.74
C GLN A 306 27.50 -1.74 8.49
N LEU A 307 26.21 -2.00 8.80
CA LEU A 307 25.55 -3.28 8.49
C LEU A 307 25.35 -3.48 6.97
N TYR A 308 25.04 -2.41 6.23
CA TYR A 308 24.71 -2.43 4.80
C TYR A 308 25.46 -1.32 4.03
N PRO A 309 26.79 -1.43 3.87
CA PRO A 309 27.62 -0.33 3.38
C PRO A 309 27.36 0.09 1.92
N ASN A 310 26.77 -0.79 1.10
CA ASN A 310 26.53 -0.56 -0.33
C ASN A 310 25.04 -0.28 -0.65
N ASP A 311 24.24 0.07 0.33
CA ASP A 311 22.83 0.36 0.08
C ASP A 311 22.61 1.82 -0.29
N ARG A 312 22.04 2.05 -1.48
CA ARG A 312 21.82 3.39 -2.06
C ARG A 312 20.84 4.25 -1.25
N GLN A 313 19.84 3.62 -0.62
CA GLN A 313 18.85 4.33 0.20
C GLN A 313 19.51 4.89 1.48
N ILE A 314 20.41 4.12 2.11
CA ILE A 314 21.16 4.54 3.28
C ILE A 314 22.14 5.67 2.93
N GLU A 315 22.83 5.59 1.77
CA GLU A 315 23.74 6.65 1.32
C GLU A 315 23.04 7.99 1.13
N THR A 316 21.91 8.00 0.43
CA THR A 316 21.14 9.22 0.17
C THR A 316 20.61 9.84 1.48
N THR A 317 20.07 9.01 2.37
CA THR A 317 19.52 9.46 3.65
C THR A 317 20.64 9.96 4.57
N SER A 318 21.76 9.26 4.68
CA SER A 318 22.92 9.67 5.49
C SER A 318 23.47 11.04 5.09
N ALA A 319 23.47 11.38 3.80
CA ALA A 319 23.90 12.68 3.29
C ALA A 319 22.99 13.83 3.77
N VAL A 320 21.68 13.58 3.90
CA VAL A 320 20.70 14.52 4.44
C VAL A 320 20.96 14.77 5.94
N TYR A 321 21.13 13.71 6.72
CA TYR A 321 21.36 13.80 8.16
C TYR A 321 22.69 14.53 8.52
N CYS A 322 23.76 14.31 7.74
CA CYS A 322 25.00 15.05 7.90
C CYS A 322 24.87 16.57 7.64
N ARG A 323 23.90 17.01 6.84
CA ARG A 323 23.60 18.44 6.67
C ARG A 323 22.89 19.04 7.87
N TYR A 324 21.96 18.32 8.45
CA TYR A 324 21.28 18.78 9.69
C TYR A 324 22.25 18.92 10.85
N SER A 325 23.21 18.01 11.03
CA SER A 325 24.22 18.06 12.09
C SER A 325 25.22 19.24 11.97
N ARG A 326 25.35 19.85 10.78
CA ARG A 326 26.22 21.02 10.56
C ARG A 326 25.49 22.36 10.68
N ALA A 327 24.18 22.33 10.74
CA ALA A 327 23.33 23.52 10.80
C ALA A 327 22.92 23.92 12.23
N ILE A 328 23.31 23.10 13.22
CA ILE A 328 23.17 23.30 14.67
C ILE A 328 24.55 23.45 15.30
#